data_9473f78d7cac7b64947ec35989dce3c2
#
_entry.id   9473f78d7cac7b64947ec35989dce3c2
#
_cell.length_a   1.000
_cell.length_b   1.000
_cell.length_c   1.000
_cell.angle_alpha   90.00
_cell.angle_beta   90.00
_cell.angle_gamma   90.00
#
_symmetry.space_group_name_H-M   'P 1'
#
loop_
_entity.id
_entity.type
_entity.pdbx_description
1 polymer ?
#
loop_
_entity_poly.entity_id
_entity_poly.type
_entity_poly.pdbx_seq_one_letter_code
_entity_poly.pdbx_strand_id
1 'polypeptide(L)'
;MFERIQSILIKEFKQIFRDPRMKTVIFVTPLIQIILFGYAANKDINYVPTAIYDKDNTSESRELLRRFFYSKYFVPERYIFTDKEQNYVLNKGDTTVVIHIDRGFGRHINADKDAQLQLAFDGTDSNTAMVVMGYANTIVGTYQQDLIKERAEAKGITRPVSSVDLRDRAWFNGNLISRNYYLPGVIATIVTMMSLLLSAMAIVKEKEIGTMEQLIVSPLKPIELIIGKLLPFALIALVQIILITTLGVLWFHIPLRGNLLLLLFSTCIYLFTTLGIGLFISTVSSTQQEAMMSVFLFYMPAVLLSGFAYPIANMPKIIQNFTLINPLRYFMVVIRSIFLKGVGLEVLWAQLVPLVFIGLCVITLSAARFRKSLG
;
A
#
# COMPACT_ATOMS: atom_id res chain seq x y z
N MET A 1 -41.82 -2.46 -10.49
CA MET A 1 -40.35 -2.63 -10.38
C MET A 1 -39.76 -1.70 -9.33
N PHE A 2 -39.88 -0.38 -9.47
CA PHE A 2 -39.25 0.58 -8.53
C PHE A 2 -39.71 0.39 -7.07
N GLU A 3 -41.00 0.36 -6.79
CA GLU A 3 -41.56 0.15 -5.43
C GLU A 3 -41.11 -1.13 -4.75
N ARG A 4 -40.96 -2.23 -5.54
CA ARG A 4 -40.48 -3.50 -5.02
C ARG A 4 -39.02 -3.43 -4.62
N ILE A 5 -38.18 -2.82 -5.47
CA ILE A 5 -36.75 -2.61 -5.15
C ILE A 5 -36.63 -1.72 -3.92
N GLN A 6 -37.42 -0.64 -3.82
CA GLN A 6 -37.43 0.26 -2.67
C GLN A 6 -37.83 -0.47 -1.38
N SER A 7 -38.84 -1.35 -1.41
CA SER A 7 -39.26 -2.15 -0.25
C SER A 7 -38.15 -3.08 0.24
N ILE A 8 -37.46 -3.76 -0.69
CA ILE A 8 -36.32 -4.62 -0.36
C ILE A 8 -35.18 -3.77 0.24
N LEU A 9 -34.87 -2.63 -0.37
CA LEU A 9 -33.83 -1.71 0.07
C LEU A 9 -34.09 -1.22 1.51
N ILE A 10 -35.32 -0.78 1.81
CA ILE A 10 -35.70 -0.36 3.16
C ILE A 10 -35.59 -1.52 4.17
N LYS A 11 -36.02 -2.74 3.78
CA LYS A 11 -35.87 -3.95 4.61
C LYS A 11 -34.39 -4.19 4.96
N GLU A 12 -33.51 -4.21 3.95
CA GLU A 12 -32.09 -4.49 4.13
C GLU A 12 -31.41 -3.42 5.02
N PHE A 13 -31.69 -2.12 4.77
CA PHE A 13 -31.18 -1.08 5.65
C PHE A 13 -31.67 -1.22 7.09
N LYS A 14 -32.95 -1.48 7.32
CA LYS A 14 -33.49 -1.70 8.67
C LYS A 14 -32.79 -2.91 9.32
N GLN A 15 -32.53 -3.98 8.58
CA GLN A 15 -31.89 -5.19 9.09
C GLN A 15 -30.44 -4.91 9.49
N ILE A 16 -29.68 -4.19 8.63
CA ILE A 16 -28.29 -3.79 8.91
C ILE A 16 -28.19 -2.87 10.12
N PHE A 17 -29.04 -1.83 10.18
CA PHE A 17 -28.98 -0.85 11.27
C PHE A 17 -29.62 -1.32 12.59
N ARG A 18 -30.38 -2.39 12.59
CA ARG A 18 -30.91 -3.01 13.82
C ARG A 18 -29.93 -4.00 14.46
N ASP A 19 -29.03 -4.59 13.66
CA ASP A 19 -28.03 -5.54 14.16
C ASP A 19 -26.78 -4.78 14.67
N PRO A 20 -26.50 -4.81 16.00
CA PRO A 20 -25.34 -4.11 16.56
C PRO A 20 -24.00 -4.70 16.07
N ARG A 21 -23.95 -6.01 15.80
CA ARG A 21 -22.75 -6.68 15.28
C ARG A 21 -22.43 -6.21 13.87
N MET A 22 -23.44 -6.13 13.01
CA MET A 22 -23.29 -5.62 11.63
C MET A 22 -22.82 -4.15 11.63
N LYS A 23 -23.37 -3.30 12.48
CA LYS A 23 -22.90 -1.90 12.60
C LYS A 23 -21.43 -1.81 13.00
N THR A 24 -21.02 -2.60 13.96
CA THR A 24 -19.61 -2.62 14.40
C THR A 24 -18.69 -3.07 13.26
N VAL A 25 -19.04 -4.15 12.57
CA VAL A 25 -18.23 -4.65 11.44
C VAL A 25 -18.17 -3.63 10.31
N ILE A 26 -19.27 -2.96 9.99
CA ILE A 26 -19.34 -2.03 8.86
C ILE A 26 -18.62 -0.71 9.16
N PHE A 27 -18.73 -0.15 10.33
CA PHE A 27 -18.22 1.20 10.64
C PHE A 27 -16.96 1.19 11.51
N VAL A 28 -16.95 0.39 12.58
CA VAL A 28 -15.84 0.42 13.54
C VAL A 28 -14.62 -0.32 13.01
N THR A 29 -14.80 -1.50 12.41
CA THR A 29 -13.68 -2.30 11.91
C THR A 29 -12.85 -1.56 10.86
N PRO A 30 -13.42 -0.91 9.82
CA PRO A 30 -12.64 -0.13 8.85
C PRO A 30 -11.88 1.05 9.47
N LEU A 31 -12.47 1.71 10.46
CA LEU A 31 -11.80 2.80 11.18
C LEU A 31 -10.60 2.31 11.97
N ILE A 32 -10.76 1.19 12.69
CA ILE A 32 -9.64 0.56 13.40
C ILE A 32 -8.57 0.12 12.39
N GLN A 33 -8.96 -0.51 11.29
CA GLN A 33 -8.01 -0.96 10.26
C GLN A 33 -7.21 0.20 9.66
N ILE A 34 -7.85 1.31 9.27
CA ILE A 34 -7.09 2.42 8.70
C ILE A 34 -6.16 3.07 9.72
N ILE A 35 -6.54 3.14 11.00
CA ILE A 35 -5.68 3.64 12.06
C ILE A 35 -4.48 2.71 12.24
N LEU A 36 -4.70 1.40 12.41
CA LEU A 36 -3.62 0.43 12.59
C LEU A 36 -2.67 0.42 11.39
N PHE A 37 -3.20 0.29 10.18
CA PHE A 37 -2.37 0.27 8.97
C PHE A 37 -1.75 1.64 8.68
N GLY A 38 -2.39 2.74 9.06
CA GLY A 38 -1.86 4.09 8.90
C GLY A 38 -0.58 4.32 9.71
N TYR A 39 -0.53 3.80 10.91
CA TYR A 39 0.70 3.81 11.73
C TYR A 39 1.69 2.73 11.30
N ALA A 40 1.23 1.52 10.98
CA ALA A 40 2.09 0.43 10.53
C ALA A 40 2.73 0.67 9.15
N ALA A 41 2.07 1.46 8.29
CA ALA A 41 2.58 1.78 6.96
C ALA A 41 3.70 2.84 6.97
N ASN A 42 4.05 3.37 8.13
CA ASN A 42 5.18 4.28 8.26
C ASN A 42 6.48 3.48 8.26
N LYS A 43 7.04 3.27 7.08
CA LYS A 43 8.35 2.64 6.87
C LYS A 43 9.46 3.68 6.68
N ASP A 44 9.22 4.93 7.08
CA ASP A 44 10.21 5.99 6.95
C ASP A 44 11.32 5.75 8.00
N ILE A 45 12.50 5.46 7.53
CA ILE A 45 13.67 5.19 8.37
C ILE A 45 14.26 6.55 8.75
N ASN A 46 13.83 7.05 9.91
CA ASN A 46 14.29 8.35 10.41
C ASN A 46 15.45 8.25 11.40
N TYR A 47 15.67 7.05 11.96
CA TYR A 47 16.73 6.80 12.95
C TYR A 47 17.39 5.46 12.63
N VAL A 48 18.67 5.53 12.23
CA VAL A 48 19.50 4.36 11.92
C VAL A 48 20.52 4.21 13.05
N PRO A 49 20.34 3.26 13.98
CA PRO A 49 21.33 3.00 15.02
C PRO A 49 22.65 2.58 14.38
N THR A 50 23.70 3.36 14.62
CA THR A 50 24.97 3.24 13.93
C THR A 50 26.12 3.01 14.92
N ALA A 51 26.89 1.95 14.72
CA ALA A 51 28.15 1.76 15.43
C ALA A 51 29.32 2.37 14.64
N ILE A 52 30.27 2.88 15.35
CA ILE A 52 31.44 3.57 14.80
C ILE A 52 32.68 2.74 15.10
N TYR A 53 33.39 2.35 14.04
CA TYR A 53 34.67 1.67 14.11
C TYR A 53 35.73 2.49 13.38
N ASP A 54 36.22 3.54 14.03
CA ASP A 54 37.25 4.42 13.50
C ASP A 54 38.63 4.00 14.03
N LYS A 55 39.43 3.36 13.17
CA LYS A 55 40.82 2.96 13.46
C LYS A 55 41.83 4.07 13.11
N ASP A 56 41.39 5.07 12.32
CA ASP A 56 42.27 6.13 11.83
C ASP A 56 42.33 7.33 12.79
N ASN A 57 41.19 7.71 13.35
CA ASN A 57 41.01 8.78 14.33
C ASN A 57 41.68 10.11 13.92
N THR A 58 41.63 10.44 12.62
CA THR A 58 42.14 11.69 12.04
C THR A 58 41.08 12.79 11.98
N SER A 59 41.48 14.00 11.56
CA SER A 59 40.53 15.11 11.28
C SER A 59 39.56 14.75 10.16
N GLU A 60 40.02 14.04 9.14
CA GLU A 60 39.28 13.62 7.95
C GLU A 60 38.24 12.55 8.30
N SER A 61 38.63 11.57 9.13
CA SER A 61 37.69 10.52 9.58
C SER A 61 36.57 11.14 10.44
N ARG A 62 36.93 12.03 11.36
CA ARG A 62 35.94 12.76 12.20
C ARG A 62 35.03 13.65 11.39
N GLU A 63 35.54 14.33 10.34
CA GLU A 63 34.73 15.16 9.45
C GLU A 63 33.70 14.32 8.70
N LEU A 64 34.12 13.18 8.15
CA LEU A 64 33.19 12.25 7.48
C LEU A 64 32.11 11.75 8.43
N LEU A 65 32.49 11.28 9.64
CA LEU A 65 31.55 10.85 10.67
C LEU A 65 30.57 11.96 11.07
N ARG A 66 31.08 13.20 11.21
CA ARG A 66 30.24 14.37 11.50
C ARG A 66 29.15 14.55 10.45
N ARG A 67 29.44 14.37 9.17
CA ARG A 67 28.46 14.47 8.09
C ARG A 67 27.37 13.37 8.17
N PHE A 68 27.76 12.16 8.51
CA PHE A 68 26.79 11.09 8.76
C PHE A 68 25.81 11.47 9.87
N PHE A 69 26.29 11.96 11.00
CA PHE A 69 25.41 12.27 12.14
C PHE A 69 24.67 13.61 11.98
N TYR A 70 25.21 14.55 11.24
CA TYR A 70 24.53 15.82 10.92
C TYR A 70 23.33 15.61 9.97
N SER A 71 23.34 14.52 9.20
CA SER A 71 22.24 14.16 8.29
C SER A 71 20.93 13.86 9.01
N LYS A 72 20.94 13.64 10.33
CA LYS A 72 19.82 13.22 11.20
C LYS A 72 19.27 11.83 10.91
N TYR A 73 19.75 11.14 9.86
CA TYR A 73 19.35 9.76 9.58
C TYR A 73 20.12 8.76 10.44
N PHE A 74 21.43 8.99 10.63
CA PHE A 74 22.31 8.11 11.38
C PHE A 74 22.46 8.62 12.81
N VAL A 75 22.22 7.72 13.78
CA VAL A 75 22.34 8.05 15.20
C VAL A 75 23.51 7.24 15.79
N PRO A 76 24.52 7.88 16.36
CA PRO A 76 25.63 7.17 16.96
C PRO A 76 25.16 6.46 18.22
N GLU A 77 25.19 5.12 18.19
CA GLU A 77 24.76 4.27 19.31
C GLU A 77 25.98 3.85 20.14
N ARG A 78 27.05 3.43 19.47
CA ARG A 78 28.22 2.86 20.12
C ARG A 78 29.51 3.07 19.31
N TYR A 79 30.62 3.26 20.02
CA TYR A 79 31.96 3.10 19.47
C TYR A 79 32.44 1.68 19.75
N ILE A 80 33.05 1.05 18.74
CA ILE A 80 33.60 -0.28 18.80
C ILE A 80 35.09 -0.26 18.40
N PHE A 81 35.86 -1.16 18.93
CA PHE A 81 37.33 -1.13 18.81
C PHE A 81 37.91 -2.42 18.21
N THR A 82 37.09 -3.46 18.04
CA THR A 82 37.55 -4.74 17.52
C THR A 82 36.59 -5.29 16.46
N ASP A 83 37.16 -6.10 15.52
CA ASP A 83 36.35 -6.76 14.48
C ASP A 83 35.35 -7.78 15.09
N LYS A 84 35.66 -8.34 16.26
CA LYS A 84 34.75 -9.23 17.01
C LYS A 84 33.52 -8.47 17.51
N GLU A 85 33.71 -7.24 18.00
CA GLU A 85 32.60 -6.37 18.42
C GLU A 85 31.74 -5.97 17.25
N GLN A 86 32.32 -5.71 16.07
CA GLN A 86 31.56 -5.40 14.86
C GLN A 86 30.56 -6.53 14.53
N ASN A 87 31.04 -7.76 14.49
CA ASN A 87 30.20 -8.92 14.25
C ASN A 87 29.13 -9.11 15.35
N TYR A 88 29.54 -8.88 16.60
CA TYR A 88 28.67 -9.05 17.76
C TYR A 88 27.48 -8.05 17.72
N VAL A 89 27.73 -6.76 17.47
CA VAL A 89 26.66 -5.73 17.47
C VAL A 89 25.68 -5.91 16.30
N LEU A 90 26.16 -6.35 15.14
CA LEU A 90 25.29 -6.67 13.99
C LEU A 90 24.47 -7.95 14.27
N ASN A 91 25.09 -9.02 14.76
CA ASN A 91 24.40 -10.27 15.07
C ASN A 91 23.35 -10.12 16.18
N LYS A 92 23.60 -9.23 17.14
CA LYS A 92 22.65 -8.96 18.22
C LYS A 92 21.49 -8.04 17.77
N GLY A 93 21.64 -7.33 16.65
CA GLY A 93 20.67 -6.35 16.17
C GLY A 93 20.65 -5.03 16.96
N ASP A 94 21.70 -4.76 17.74
CA ASP A 94 21.83 -3.50 18.48
C ASP A 94 22.05 -2.32 17.54
N THR A 95 22.62 -2.55 16.34
CA THR A 95 22.90 -1.54 15.32
C THR A 95 22.51 -2.05 13.94
N THR A 96 22.01 -1.14 13.09
CA THR A 96 21.66 -1.43 11.70
C THR A 96 22.87 -1.28 10.77
N VAL A 97 23.81 -0.41 11.14
CA VAL A 97 24.98 -0.07 10.32
C VAL A 97 26.22 0.05 11.19
N VAL A 98 27.35 -0.44 10.68
CA VAL A 98 28.67 -0.15 11.21
C VAL A 98 29.44 0.66 10.18
N ILE A 99 29.91 1.84 10.57
CA ILE A 99 30.83 2.66 9.78
C ILE A 99 32.24 2.29 10.19
N HIS A 100 32.99 1.62 9.29
CA HIS A 100 34.34 1.18 9.54
C HIS A 100 35.34 1.96 8.70
N ILE A 101 36.22 2.69 9.37
CA ILE A 101 37.28 3.49 8.79
C ILE A 101 38.64 2.88 9.20
N ASP A 102 39.36 2.35 8.22
CA ASP A 102 40.67 1.74 8.47
C ASP A 102 41.77 2.79 8.64
N ARG A 103 42.90 2.34 9.23
CA ARG A 103 44.10 3.17 9.42
C ARG A 103 44.64 3.69 8.10
N GLY A 104 44.99 4.96 8.07
CA GLY A 104 45.56 5.62 6.90
C GLY A 104 44.53 6.32 6.02
N PHE A 105 43.24 6.34 6.41
CA PHE A 105 42.19 7.02 5.68
C PHE A 105 42.53 8.50 5.43
N GLY A 106 42.81 9.26 6.48
CA GLY A 106 43.18 10.67 6.36
C GLY A 106 44.49 10.87 5.60
N ARG A 107 45.47 9.98 5.78
CA ARG A 107 46.72 10.03 5.02
C ARG A 107 46.49 9.85 3.51
N HIS A 108 45.62 8.92 3.13
CA HIS A 108 45.28 8.72 1.72
C HIS A 108 44.54 9.92 1.13
N ILE A 109 43.59 10.50 1.86
CA ILE A 109 42.87 11.71 1.45
C ILE A 109 43.90 12.86 1.23
N ASN A 110 44.79 13.10 2.19
CA ASN A 110 45.77 14.19 2.12
C ASN A 110 46.85 13.96 1.06
N ALA A 111 47.12 12.70 0.71
CA ALA A 111 48.07 12.33 -0.34
C ALA A 111 47.44 12.24 -1.75
N ASP A 112 46.19 12.65 -1.92
CA ASP A 112 45.44 12.57 -3.20
C ASP A 112 45.30 11.13 -3.74
N LYS A 113 45.19 10.17 -2.82
CA LYS A 113 45.03 8.73 -3.09
C LYS A 113 43.64 8.26 -2.74
N ASP A 114 43.26 7.08 -3.27
CA ASP A 114 41.98 6.46 -2.92
C ASP A 114 41.95 6.06 -1.46
N ALA A 115 40.97 6.58 -0.74
CA ALA A 115 40.66 6.22 0.64
C ALA A 115 39.46 5.28 0.67
N GLN A 116 39.52 4.23 1.50
CA GLN A 116 38.47 3.24 1.61
C GLN A 116 37.62 3.46 2.84
N LEU A 117 36.30 3.38 2.66
CA LEU A 117 35.29 3.37 3.71
C LEU A 117 34.51 2.06 3.58
N GLN A 118 34.38 1.32 4.65
CA GLN A 118 33.51 0.14 4.69
C GLN A 118 32.25 0.45 5.48
N LEU A 119 31.11 0.12 4.90
CA LEU A 119 29.81 0.17 5.55
C LEU A 119 29.25 -1.26 5.65
N ALA A 120 29.11 -1.78 6.86
CA ALA A 120 28.51 -3.07 7.09
C ALA A 120 27.06 -2.88 7.55
N PHE A 121 26.10 -3.46 6.81
CA PHE A 121 24.67 -3.35 7.09
C PHE A 121 24.10 -4.65 7.62
N ASP A 122 23.15 -4.56 8.54
CA ASP A 122 22.27 -5.68 8.84
C ASP A 122 21.33 -5.91 7.64
N GLY A 123 21.57 -6.97 6.89
CA GLY A 123 20.80 -7.34 5.70
C GLY A 123 19.52 -8.14 5.99
N THR A 124 19.18 -8.38 7.24
CA THR A 124 17.99 -9.16 7.64
C THR A 124 16.70 -8.49 7.13
N ASP A 125 16.62 -7.16 7.21
CA ASP A 125 15.62 -6.36 6.49
C ASP A 125 16.25 -5.68 5.27
N SER A 126 16.13 -6.34 4.11
CA SER A 126 16.70 -5.85 2.86
C SER A 126 16.15 -4.49 2.43
N ASN A 127 14.90 -4.15 2.76
CA ASN A 127 14.32 -2.86 2.42
C ASN A 127 14.98 -1.73 3.22
N THR A 128 15.12 -1.93 4.53
CA THR A 128 15.83 -1.01 5.42
C THR A 128 17.28 -0.84 4.97
N ALA A 129 17.98 -1.94 4.71
CA ALA A 129 19.38 -1.90 4.27
C ALA A 129 19.56 -1.11 2.95
N MET A 130 18.69 -1.29 1.95
CA MET A 130 18.76 -0.55 0.68
C MET A 130 18.54 0.96 0.86
N VAL A 131 17.57 1.37 1.68
CA VAL A 131 17.31 2.79 1.95
C VAL A 131 18.48 3.43 2.67
N VAL A 132 19.00 2.77 3.70
CA VAL A 132 20.14 3.25 4.50
C VAL A 132 21.41 3.33 3.66
N MET A 133 21.64 2.35 2.76
CA MET A 133 22.72 2.39 1.78
C MET A 133 22.59 3.60 0.84
N GLY A 134 21.37 3.93 0.40
CA GLY A 134 21.09 5.12 -0.40
C GLY A 134 21.48 6.42 0.31
N TYR A 135 21.11 6.56 1.59
CA TYR A 135 21.50 7.71 2.40
C TYR A 135 23.02 7.80 2.57
N ALA A 136 23.66 6.68 2.88
CA ALA A 136 25.12 6.62 3.05
C ALA A 136 25.86 7.02 1.76
N ASN A 137 25.43 6.48 0.61
CA ASN A 137 26.02 6.83 -0.69
C ASN A 137 25.88 8.31 -1.01
N THR A 138 24.74 8.93 -0.67
CA THR A 138 24.53 10.38 -0.88
C THR A 138 25.51 11.19 -0.02
N ILE A 139 25.69 10.84 1.26
CA ILE A 139 26.60 11.52 2.19
C ILE A 139 28.04 11.40 1.70
N VAL A 140 28.47 10.18 1.34
CA VAL A 140 29.83 9.94 0.84
C VAL A 140 30.08 10.66 -0.48
N GLY A 141 29.09 10.66 -1.39
CA GLY A 141 29.17 11.37 -2.67
C GLY A 141 29.33 12.88 -2.49
N THR A 142 28.56 13.48 -1.57
CA THR A 142 28.69 14.91 -1.25
C THR A 142 30.06 15.22 -0.63
N TYR A 143 30.52 14.39 0.30
CA TYR A 143 31.87 14.54 0.88
C TYR A 143 32.95 14.49 -0.19
N GLN A 144 32.86 13.54 -1.12
CA GLN A 144 33.82 13.41 -2.23
C GLN A 144 33.80 14.64 -3.15
N GLN A 145 32.62 15.18 -3.47
CA GLN A 145 32.52 16.40 -4.27
C GLN A 145 33.16 17.60 -3.60
N ASP A 146 32.96 17.76 -2.30
CA ASP A 146 33.57 18.87 -1.54
C ASP A 146 35.10 18.74 -1.49
N LEU A 147 35.64 17.54 -1.27
CA LEU A 147 37.08 17.28 -1.34
C LEU A 147 37.66 17.65 -2.72
N ILE A 148 36.95 17.30 -3.81
CA ILE A 148 37.40 17.64 -5.17
C ILE A 148 37.43 19.20 -5.35
N LYS A 149 36.42 19.88 -4.86
CA LYS A 149 36.35 21.37 -4.93
C LYS A 149 37.49 22.02 -4.13
N GLU A 150 37.66 21.61 -2.87
CA GLU A 150 38.72 22.14 -1.99
C GLU A 150 40.11 21.94 -2.61
N ARG A 151 40.36 20.80 -3.23
CA ARG A 151 41.62 20.49 -3.92
C ARG A 151 41.82 21.33 -5.19
N ALA A 152 40.75 21.55 -5.96
CA ALA A 152 40.79 22.37 -7.15
C ALA A 152 41.14 23.82 -6.79
N GLU A 153 40.52 24.36 -5.73
CA GLU A 153 40.77 25.68 -5.20
C GLU A 153 42.21 25.82 -4.68
N ALA A 154 42.69 24.86 -3.91
CA ALA A 154 44.07 24.83 -3.40
C ALA A 154 45.13 24.77 -4.50
N LYS A 155 44.84 24.15 -5.65
CA LYS A 155 45.70 24.09 -6.83
C LYS A 155 45.57 25.33 -7.76
N GLY A 156 44.78 26.35 -7.37
CA GLY A 156 44.56 27.53 -8.19
C GLY A 156 43.78 27.28 -9.48
N ILE A 157 43.07 26.18 -9.57
CA ILE A 157 42.24 25.83 -10.72
C ILE A 157 40.95 26.66 -10.61
N THR A 158 40.94 27.82 -11.27
CA THR A 158 39.76 28.72 -11.32
C THR A 158 38.65 28.25 -12.28
N ARG A 159 38.91 27.26 -13.13
CA ARG A 159 37.85 26.65 -13.95
C ARG A 159 37.09 25.65 -13.13
N PRO A 160 35.75 25.75 -13.10
CA PRO A 160 34.94 24.71 -12.43
C PRO A 160 35.28 23.38 -13.05
N VAL A 161 35.66 22.39 -12.23
CA VAL A 161 35.78 21.00 -12.66
C VAL A 161 34.39 20.60 -13.16
N SER A 162 34.30 20.24 -14.45
CA SER A 162 33.00 19.82 -15.01
C SER A 162 32.51 18.59 -14.26
N SER A 163 31.55 18.79 -13.36
CA SER A 163 30.89 17.74 -12.63
C SER A 163 29.46 17.62 -13.13
N VAL A 164 28.97 16.39 -13.20
CA VAL A 164 27.54 16.15 -13.48
C VAL A 164 26.79 16.37 -12.16
N ASP A 165 26.02 17.47 -12.08
CA ASP A 165 25.14 17.76 -10.96
C ASP A 165 23.84 16.96 -11.12
N LEU A 166 23.72 15.83 -10.40
CA LEU A 166 22.53 15.01 -10.40
C LEU A 166 21.47 15.67 -9.51
N ARG A 167 20.51 16.34 -10.16
CA ARG A 167 19.33 16.92 -9.49
C ARG A 167 18.17 15.94 -9.59
N ASP A 168 18.15 14.95 -8.72
CA ASP A 168 17.05 14.04 -8.59
C ASP A 168 15.79 14.75 -8.05
N ARG A 169 14.65 14.46 -8.62
CA ARG A 169 13.36 14.99 -8.19
C ARG A 169 12.29 13.91 -8.24
N ALA A 170 11.82 13.48 -7.08
CA ALA A 170 10.66 12.61 -7.00
C ALA A 170 9.38 13.38 -7.31
N TRP A 171 8.66 12.96 -8.37
CA TRP A 171 7.37 13.53 -8.72
C TRP A 171 6.27 12.87 -7.87
N PHE A 172 5.24 13.66 -7.55
CA PHE A 172 4.02 13.24 -6.83
C PHE A 172 4.19 12.90 -5.34
N ASN A 173 5.34 12.44 -4.90
CA ASN A 173 5.68 12.21 -3.49
C ASN A 173 7.12 12.67 -3.24
N GLY A 174 7.34 14.00 -3.24
CA GLY A 174 8.67 14.61 -3.21
C GLY A 174 9.53 14.16 -2.02
N ASN A 175 8.92 13.94 -0.88
CA ASN A 175 9.61 13.49 0.34
C ASN A 175 9.66 11.95 0.46
N LEU A 176 9.22 11.21 -0.57
CA LEU A 176 9.18 9.74 -0.60
C LEU A 176 8.51 9.10 0.64
N ILE A 177 7.53 9.80 1.23
CA ILE A 177 6.82 9.35 2.44
C ILE A 177 6.08 8.05 2.12
N SER A 178 6.46 6.96 2.80
CA SER A 178 5.91 5.62 2.59
C SER A 178 4.41 5.58 2.82
N ARG A 179 3.92 6.26 3.81
CA ARG A 179 2.50 6.36 4.15
C ARG A 179 1.64 6.86 2.98
N ASN A 180 2.11 7.87 2.24
CA ASN A 180 1.39 8.41 1.08
C ASN A 180 1.15 7.35 -0.01
N TYR A 181 2.08 6.41 -0.16
CA TYR A 181 1.98 5.33 -1.12
C TYR A 181 1.10 4.16 -0.64
N TYR A 182 1.23 3.78 0.65
CA TYR A 182 0.55 2.60 1.18
C TYR A 182 -0.91 2.86 1.57
N LEU A 183 -1.24 4.02 2.18
CA LEU A 183 -2.59 4.25 2.71
C LEU A 183 -3.70 4.26 1.65
N PRO A 184 -3.55 4.87 0.46
CA PRO A 184 -4.57 4.72 -0.58
C PRO A 184 -4.82 3.25 -0.95
N GLY A 185 -3.76 2.43 -0.94
CA GLY A 185 -3.88 0.99 -1.14
C GLY A 185 -4.62 0.28 -0.01
N VAL A 186 -4.38 0.66 1.24
CA VAL A 186 -5.13 0.15 2.40
C VAL A 186 -6.61 0.49 2.29
N ILE A 187 -6.97 1.71 1.88
CA ILE A 187 -8.36 2.10 1.62
C ILE A 187 -9.00 1.16 0.59
N ALA A 188 -8.31 0.88 -0.52
CA ALA A 188 -8.79 -0.04 -1.54
C ALA A 188 -9.01 -1.46 -0.99
N THR A 189 -8.08 -1.98 -0.19
CA THR A 189 -8.18 -3.34 0.39
C THR A 189 -9.31 -3.44 1.41
N ILE A 190 -9.53 -2.42 2.23
CA ILE A 190 -10.64 -2.36 3.20
C ILE A 190 -11.98 -2.37 2.46
N VAL A 191 -12.15 -1.51 1.46
CA VAL A 191 -13.38 -1.44 0.66
C VAL A 191 -13.64 -2.77 -0.05
N THR A 192 -12.60 -3.40 -0.59
CA THR A 192 -12.68 -4.73 -1.22
C THR A 192 -13.20 -5.78 -0.25
N MET A 193 -12.56 -5.90 0.91
CA MET A 193 -12.93 -6.89 1.91
C MET A 193 -14.36 -6.72 2.38
N MET A 194 -14.76 -5.48 2.69
CA MET A 194 -16.11 -5.20 3.18
C MET A 194 -17.18 -5.43 2.11
N SER A 195 -16.95 -4.98 0.87
CA SER A 195 -17.91 -5.21 -0.21
C SER A 195 -18.07 -6.70 -0.53
N LEU A 196 -16.99 -7.48 -0.54
CA LEU A 196 -17.04 -8.93 -0.73
C LEU A 196 -17.79 -9.63 0.40
N LEU A 197 -17.47 -9.32 1.67
CA LEU A 197 -18.13 -9.93 2.83
C LEU A 197 -19.63 -9.65 2.85
N LEU A 198 -20.02 -8.38 2.70
CA LEU A 198 -21.43 -7.99 2.74
C LEU A 198 -22.23 -8.63 1.61
N SER A 199 -21.70 -8.65 0.39
CA SER A 199 -22.39 -9.25 -0.76
C SER A 199 -22.38 -10.77 -0.72
N ALA A 200 -21.32 -11.41 -0.21
CA ALA A 200 -21.27 -12.85 -0.04
C ALA A 200 -22.31 -13.35 0.99
N MET A 201 -22.62 -12.56 2.00
CA MET A 201 -23.64 -12.89 2.98
C MET A 201 -25.07 -12.58 2.52
N ALA A 202 -25.26 -11.87 1.39
CA ALA A 202 -26.56 -11.37 0.96
C ALA A 202 -27.62 -12.46 0.72
N ILE A 203 -27.26 -13.55 0.06
CA ILE A 203 -28.18 -14.66 -0.28
C ILE A 203 -28.04 -15.82 0.71
N VAL A 204 -26.80 -16.13 1.11
CA VAL A 204 -26.51 -17.22 2.04
C VAL A 204 -27.25 -17.07 3.36
N LYS A 205 -27.36 -15.83 3.87
CA LYS A 205 -28.12 -15.55 5.09
C LYS A 205 -29.60 -15.94 4.98
N GLU A 206 -30.23 -15.68 3.83
CA GLU A 206 -31.63 -16.06 3.59
C GLU A 206 -31.78 -17.60 3.44
N LYS A 207 -30.78 -18.25 2.83
CA LYS A 207 -30.76 -19.72 2.74
C LYS A 207 -30.67 -20.38 4.12
N GLU A 208 -29.75 -19.86 4.97
CA GLU A 208 -29.49 -20.44 6.30
C GLU A 208 -30.65 -20.23 7.27
N ILE A 209 -31.37 -19.12 7.16
CA ILE A 209 -32.54 -18.79 7.98
C ILE A 209 -33.82 -19.50 7.44
N GLY A 210 -33.79 -20.01 6.21
CA GLY A 210 -34.94 -20.69 5.56
C GLY A 210 -35.94 -19.71 4.95
N THR A 211 -35.63 -18.44 4.83
CA THR A 211 -36.51 -17.43 4.20
C THR A 211 -36.41 -17.39 2.67
N MET A 212 -35.48 -18.16 2.10
CA MET A 212 -35.27 -18.19 0.66
C MET A 212 -36.51 -18.71 -0.10
N GLU A 213 -37.21 -19.74 0.43
CA GLU A 213 -38.44 -20.26 -0.16
C GLU A 213 -39.55 -19.21 -0.26
N GLN A 214 -39.69 -18.33 0.77
CA GLN A 214 -40.65 -17.26 0.75
C GLN A 214 -40.31 -16.22 -0.33
N LEU A 215 -39.01 -15.95 -0.59
CA LEU A 215 -38.58 -15.08 -1.64
C LEU A 215 -38.82 -15.64 -3.04
N ILE A 216 -38.74 -16.95 -3.21
CA ILE A 216 -38.98 -17.66 -4.47
C ILE A 216 -40.48 -17.61 -4.85
N VAL A 217 -41.37 -17.77 -3.88
CA VAL A 217 -42.82 -17.71 -4.10
C VAL A 217 -43.31 -16.26 -4.30
N SER A 218 -42.54 -15.28 -3.95
CA SER A 218 -42.88 -13.88 -4.14
C SER A 218 -42.86 -13.45 -5.64
N PRO A 219 -43.68 -12.49 -6.08
CA PRO A 219 -43.75 -12.07 -7.49
C PRO A 219 -42.54 -11.20 -7.88
N LEU A 220 -41.35 -11.46 -7.32
CA LEU A 220 -40.11 -10.76 -7.57
C LEU A 220 -39.33 -11.37 -8.74
N LYS A 221 -38.89 -10.55 -9.67
CA LYS A 221 -37.95 -11.03 -10.69
C LYS A 221 -36.55 -11.20 -10.08
N PRO A 222 -35.75 -12.20 -10.51
CA PRO A 222 -34.39 -12.41 -9.99
C PRO A 222 -33.51 -11.15 -10.01
N ILE A 223 -33.66 -10.31 -11.05
CA ILE A 223 -32.90 -9.07 -11.17
C ILE A 223 -33.33 -8.00 -10.15
N GLU A 224 -34.64 -7.95 -9.80
CA GLU A 224 -35.17 -7.04 -8.77
C GLU A 224 -34.59 -7.41 -7.39
N LEU A 225 -34.47 -8.71 -7.11
CA LEU A 225 -33.91 -9.22 -5.88
C LEU A 225 -32.39 -8.95 -5.79
N ILE A 226 -31.67 -9.20 -6.87
CA ILE A 226 -30.21 -8.93 -6.93
C ILE A 226 -29.93 -7.45 -6.70
N ILE A 227 -30.60 -6.55 -7.44
CA ILE A 227 -30.43 -5.11 -7.31
C ILE A 227 -30.86 -4.65 -5.91
N GLY A 228 -32.00 -5.08 -5.42
CA GLY A 228 -32.54 -4.71 -4.10
C GLY A 228 -31.61 -5.12 -2.95
N LYS A 229 -30.89 -6.22 -3.08
CA LYS A 229 -29.91 -6.69 -2.07
C LYS A 229 -28.52 -6.07 -2.20
N LEU A 230 -28.03 -5.86 -3.42
CA LEU A 230 -26.69 -5.31 -3.61
C LEU A 230 -26.61 -3.79 -3.46
N LEU A 231 -27.68 -3.06 -3.82
CA LEU A 231 -27.70 -1.60 -3.76
C LEU A 231 -27.45 -1.03 -2.36
N PRO A 232 -28.04 -1.57 -1.26
CA PRO A 232 -27.72 -1.11 0.08
C PRO A 232 -26.24 -1.27 0.42
N PHE A 233 -25.61 -2.38 0.04
CA PHE A 233 -24.20 -2.63 0.29
C PHE A 233 -23.29 -1.70 -0.53
N ALA A 234 -23.68 -1.40 -1.77
CA ALA A 234 -22.99 -0.40 -2.59
C ALA A 234 -23.02 1.00 -1.94
N LEU A 235 -24.18 1.42 -1.43
CA LEU A 235 -24.34 2.72 -0.76
C LEU A 235 -23.52 2.76 0.55
N ILE A 236 -23.54 1.70 1.33
CA ILE A 236 -22.72 1.59 2.55
C ILE A 236 -21.24 1.66 2.21
N ALA A 237 -20.78 0.96 1.18
CA ALA A 237 -19.39 0.98 0.76
C ALA A 237 -18.95 2.36 0.23
N LEU A 238 -19.85 3.11 -0.41
CA LEU A 238 -19.60 4.51 -0.81
C LEU A 238 -19.50 5.45 0.41
N VAL A 239 -20.34 5.27 1.41
CA VAL A 239 -20.21 6.01 2.67
C VAL A 239 -18.90 5.66 3.37
N GLN A 240 -18.55 4.38 3.37
CA GLN A 240 -17.30 3.87 3.95
C GLN A 240 -16.05 4.51 3.29
N ILE A 241 -15.98 4.55 1.95
CA ILE A 241 -14.81 5.13 1.28
C ILE A 241 -14.70 6.64 1.57
N ILE A 242 -15.81 7.36 1.67
CA ILE A 242 -15.80 8.78 2.06
C ILE A 242 -15.24 8.91 3.48
N LEU A 243 -15.75 8.13 4.43
CA LEU A 243 -15.36 8.17 5.82
C LEU A 243 -13.87 7.83 6.00
N ILE A 244 -13.40 6.75 5.38
CA ILE A 244 -12.01 6.30 5.47
C ILE A 244 -11.08 7.29 4.76
N THR A 245 -11.47 7.83 3.60
CA THR A 245 -10.71 8.85 2.87
C THR A 245 -10.59 10.12 3.71
N THR A 246 -11.67 10.58 4.30
CA THR A 246 -11.68 11.77 5.17
C THR A 246 -10.74 11.59 6.36
N LEU A 247 -10.78 10.42 7.01
CA LEU A 247 -9.85 10.09 8.09
C LEU A 247 -8.39 10.05 7.59
N GLY A 248 -8.15 9.45 6.43
CA GLY A 248 -6.83 9.40 5.80
C GLY A 248 -6.25 10.79 5.53
N VAL A 249 -7.08 11.70 5.01
CA VAL A 249 -6.67 13.08 4.71
C VAL A 249 -6.50 13.91 5.98
N LEU A 250 -7.46 13.89 6.90
CA LEU A 250 -7.45 14.75 8.09
C LEU A 250 -6.49 14.27 9.17
N TRP A 251 -6.42 12.97 9.41
CA TRP A 251 -5.60 12.41 10.50
C TRP A 251 -4.17 12.09 10.06
N PHE A 252 -4.05 11.46 8.89
CA PHE A 252 -2.74 11.04 8.37
C PHE A 252 -2.12 12.03 7.39
N HIS A 253 -2.81 13.12 7.04
CA HIS A 253 -2.34 14.16 6.12
C HIS A 253 -1.94 13.61 4.74
N ILE A 254 -2.67 12.59 4.25
CA ILE A 254 -2.41 12.03 2.92
C ILE A 254 -2.86 13.05 1.87
N PRO A 255 -2.06 13.34 0.85
CA PRO A 255 -2.48 14.24 -0.20
C PRO A 255 -3.61 13.62 -1.03
N LEU A 256 -4.75 14.27 -1.13
CA LEU A 256 -5.79 13.99 -2.11
C LEU A 256 -5.73 15.08 -3.18
N ARG A 257 -4.94 14.85 -4.23
CA ARG A 257 -4.73 15.84 -5.31
C ARG A 257 -5.81 15.80 -6.37
N GLY A 258 -6.48 14.67 -6.52
CA GLY A 258 -7.55 14.48 -7.51
C GLY A 258 -8.92 14.83 -6.98
N ASN A 259 -9.92 14.69 -7.85
CA ASN A 259 -11.31 15.01 -7.55
C ASN A 259 -11.98 13.86 -6.78
N LEU A 260 -12.63 14.19 -5.65
CA LEU A 260 -13.41 13.23 -4.85
C LEU A 260 -14.55 12.59 -5.63
N LEU A 261 -15.22 13.34 -6.51
CA LEU A 261 -16.30 12.80 -7.36
C LEU A 261 -15.78 11.74 -8.31
N LEU A 262 -14.56 11.92 -8.86
CA LEU A 262 -13.93 10.92 -9.71
C LEU A 262 -13.55 9.65 -8.90
N LEU A 263 -13.12 9.82 -7.64
CA LEU A 263 -12.90 8.70 -6.74
C LEU A 263 -14.19 7.92 -6.49
N LEU A 264 -15.30 8.60 -6.18
CA LEU A 264 -16.59 7.95 -5.96
C LEU A 264 -17.12 7.26 -7.22
N PHE A 265 -17.02 7.90 -8.37
CA PHE A 265 -17.40 7.30 -9.65
C PHE A 265 -16.58 6.02 -9.95
N SER A 266 -15.27 6.11 -9.82
CA SER A 266 -14.39 4.95 -10.02
C SER A 266 -14.67 3.83 -9.00
N THR A 267 -15.01 4.21 -7.77
CA THR A 267 -15.43 3.26 -6.73
C THR A 267 -16.74 2.58 -7.08
N CYS A 268 -17.73 3.30 -7.64
CA CYS A 268 -18.97 2.68 -8.11
C CYS A 268 -18.70 1.59 -9.15
N ILE A 269 -17.82 1.84 -10.12
CA ILE A 269 -17.42 0.86 -11.12
C ILE A 269 -16.73 -0.34 -10.46
N TYR A 270 -15.85 -0.08 -9.51
CA TYR A 270 -15.15 -1.13 -8.77
C TYR A 270 -16.11 -1.97 -7.92
N LEU A 271 -17.06 -1.32 -7.21
CA LEU A 271 -18.07 -2.00 -6.41
C LEU A 271 -18.99 -2.89 -7.25
N PHE A 272 -19.32 -2.46 -8.47
CA PHE A 272 -20.06 -3.30 -9.41
C PHE A 272 -19.38 -4.66 -9.63
N THR A 273 -18.05 -4.68 -9.70
CA THR A 273 -17.25 -5.89 -9.85
C THR A 273 -17.17 -6.70 -8.55
N THR A 274 -16.83 -6.05 -7.43
CA THR A 274 -16.61 -6.76 -6.16
C THR A 274 -17.89 -7.30 -5.55
N LEU A 275 -18.99 -6.55 -5.63
CA LEU A 275 -20.31 -7.00 -5.22
C LEU A 275 -20.80 -8.17 -6.09
N GLY A 276 -20.47 -8.14 -7.39
CA GLY A 276 -20.75 -9.28 -8.29
C GLY A 276 -20.00 -10.54 -7.87
N ILE A 277 -18.70 -10.42 -7.52
CA ILE A 277 -17.90 -11.57 -7.04
C ILE A 277 -18.46 -12.11 -5.72
N GLY A 278 -18.76 -11.23 -4.76
CA GLY A 278 -19.37 -11.65 -3.50
C GLY A 278 -20.73 -12.31 -3.70
N LEU A 279 -21.56 -11.79 -4.61
CA LEU A 279 -22.81 -12.42 -4.99
C LEU A 279 -22.59 -13.83 -5.58
N PHE A 280 -21.59 -13.99 -6.45
CA PHE A 280 -21.23 -15.31 -7.00
C PHE A 280 -20.85 -16.28 -5.87
N ILE A 281 -20.01 -15.87 -4.93
CA ILE A 281 -19.66 -16.67 -3.75
C ILE A 281 -20.92 -17.03 -2.96
N SER A 282 -21.83 -16.07 -2.76
CA SER A 282 -23.09 -16.28 -2.05
C SER A 282 -23.99 -17.34 -2.72
N THR A 283 -23.98 -17.45 -4.04
CA THR A 283 -24.79 -18.44 -4.76
C THR A 283 -24.23 -19.86 -4.64
N VAL A 284 -22.92 -20.00 -4.46
CA VAL A 284 -22.24 -21.31 -4.38
C VAL A 284 -22.23 -21.83 -2.94
N SER A 285 -22.14 -20.96 -1.95
CA SER A 285 -22.05 -21.30 -0.54
C SER A 285 -23.40 -21.70 0.06
N SER A 286 -23.38 -22.61 1.03
CA SER A 286 -24.56 -23.10 1.75
C SER A 286 -24.74 -22.43 3.12
N THR A 287 -23.65 -22.05 3.77
CA THR A 287 -23.64 -21.38 5.09
C THR A 287 -22.88 -20.07 5.08
N GLN A 288 -23.20 -19.18 6.02
CA GLN A 288 -22.47 -17.91 6.16
C GLN A 288 -20.98 -18.13 6.45
N GLN A 289 -20.65 -19.18 7.20
CA GLN A 289 -19.26 -19.55 7.50
C GLN A 289 -18.51 -19.95 6.22
N GLU A 290 -19.12 -20.80 5.38
CA GLU A 290 -18.55 -21.20 4.09
C GLU A 290 -18.34 -20.01 3.15
N ALA A 291 -19.31 -19.09 3.11
CA ALA A 291 -19.19 -17.86 2.32
C ALA A 291 -18.04 -16.98 2.81
N MET A 292 -17.89 -16.79 4.13
CA MET A 292 -16.77 -16.04 4.69
C MET A 292 -15.42 -16.67 4.36
N MET A 293 -15.28 -17.99 4.51
CA MET A 293 -14.04 -18.70 4.15
C MET A 293 -13.72 -18.54 2.66
N SER A 294 -14.71 -18.63 1.79
CA SER A 294 -14.57 -18.44 0.34
C SER A 294 -14.14 -17.00 -0.01
N VAL A 295 -14.68 -16.01 0.70
CA VAL A 295 -14.25 -14.61 0.56
C VAL A 295 -12.77 -14.46 0.92
N PHE A 296 -12.33 -15.02 2.04
CA PHE A 296 -10.91 -14.96 2.44
C PHE A 296 -10.01 -15.68 1.44
N LEU A 297 -10.44 -16.84 0.94
CA LEU A 297 -9.69 -17.60 -0.07
C LEU A 297 -9.51 -16.82 -1.38
N PHE A 298 -10.49 -16.00 -1.77
CA PHE A 298 -10.38 -15.10 -2.91
C PHE A 298 -9.59 -13.83 -2.58
N TYR A 299 -9.87 -13.20 -1.42
CA TYR A 299 -9.33 -11.89 -1.04
C TYR A 299 -7.81 -11.91 -0.85
N MET A 300 -7.26 -12.95 -0.18
CA MET A 300 -5.82 -13.00 0.10
C MET A 300 -4.96 -13.05 -1.18
N PRO A 301 -5.22 -13.93 -2.16
CA PRO A 301 -4.53 -13.87 -3.44
C PRO A 301 -4.79 -12.57 -4.20
N ALA A 302 -6.01 -12.02 -4.14
CA ALA A 302 -6.33 -10.76 -4.81
C ALA A 302 -5.47 -9.60 -4.28
N VAL A 303 -5.27 -9.50 -2.96
CA VAL A 303 -4.41 -8.47 -2.36
C VAL A 303 -2.94 -8.67 -2.75
N LEU A 304 -2.43 -9.89 -2.67
CA LEU A 304 -1.03 -10.19 -3.02
C LEU A 304 -0.73 -9.88 -4.51
N LEU A 305 -1.68 -10.21 -5.39
CA LEU A 305 -1.54 -10.03 -6.84
C LEU A 305 -2.04 -8.66 -7.34
N SER A 306 -2.38 -7.72 -6.45
CA SER A 306 -2.89 -6.39 -6.81
C SER A 306 -1.81 -5.35 -7.06
N GLY A 307 -0.57 -5.62 -6.68
CA GLY A 307 0.50 -4.61 -6.62
C GLY A 307 0.45 -3.77 -5.34
N PHE A 308 -0.28 -4.23 -4.30
CA PHE A 308 -0.30 -3.59 -2.98
C PHE A 308 0.99 -3.85 -2.20
N ALA A 309 1.29 -5.12 -1.95
CA ALA A 309 2.45 -5.54 -1.16
C ALA A 309 3.75 -5.53 -1.98
N TYR A 310 3.68 -6.01 -3.22
CA TYR A 310 4.83 -6.11 -4.12
C TYR A 310 4.48 -5.55 -5.50
N PRO A 311 5.38 -4.79 -6.15
CA PRO A 311 5.17 -4.32 -7.52
C PRO A 311 4.96 -5.49 -8.49
N ILE A 312 3.91 -5.41 -9.31
CA ILE A 312 3.58 -6.47 -10.29
C ILE A 312 4.74 -6.67 -11.28
N ALA A 313 5.47 -5.60 -11.62
CA ALA A 313 6.62 -5.67 -12.52
C ALA A 313 7.73 -6.62 -12.05
N ASN A 314 7.84 -6.85 -10.73
CA ASN A 314 8.85 -7.73 -10.14
C ASN A 314 8.38 -9.21 -10.06
N MET A 315 7.15 -9.49 -10.47
CA MET A 315 6.62 -10.86 -10.48
C MET A 315 7.04 -11.61 -11.77
N PRO A 316 7.12 -12.94 -11.75
CA PRO A 316 7.29 -13.73 -12.97
C PRO A 316 6.17 -13.44 -14.00
N LYS A 317 6.49 -13.46 -15.29
CA LYS A 317 5.55 -13.14 -16.39
C LYS A 317 4.22 -13.91 -16.32
N ILE A 318 4.28 -15.18 -15.94
CA ILE A 318 3.09 -16.03 -15.80
C ILE A 318 2.16 -15.44 -14.76
N ILE A 319 2.69 -15.04 -13.59
CA ILE A 319 1.90 -14.44 -12.50
C ILE A 319 1.38 -13.06 -12.93
N GLN A 320 2.18 -12.25 -13.65
CA GLN A 320 1.72 -10.97 -14.18
C GLN A 320 0.46 -11.11 -15.06
N ASN A 321 0.39 -12.17 -15.89
CA ASN A 321 -0.79 -12.46 -16.71
C ASN A 321 -2.01 -12.83 -15.84
N PHE A 322 -1.84 -13.61 -14.78
CA PHE A 322 -2.94 -13.92 -13.84
C PHE A 322 -3.46 -12.66 -13.13
N THR A 323 -2.62 -11.66 -12.88
CA THR A 323 -3.08 -10.40 -12.27
C THR A 323 -4.08 -9.64 -13.13
N LEU A 324 -4.16 -9.90 -14.46
CA LEU A 324 -5.10 -9.25 -15.37
C LEU A 324 -6.57 -9.54 -15.03
N ILE A 325 -6.85 -10.69 -14.42
CA ILE A 325 -8.21 -11.07 -14.00
C ILE A 325 -8.55 -10.44 -12.64
N ASN A 326 -7.57 -9.91 -11.93
CA ASN A 326 -7.76 -9.37 -10.60
C ASN A 326 -8.31 -7.92 -10.64
N PRO A 327 -9.55 -7.66 -10.21
CA PRO A 327 -10.11 -6.31 -10.23
C PRO A 327 -9.38 -5.34 -9.30
N LEU A 328 -8.85 -5.82 -8.18
CA LEU A 328 -8.13 -4.98 -7.22
C LEU A 328 -6.85 -4.38 -7.82
N ARG A 329 -6.20 -5.06 -8.76
CA ARG A 329 -5.06 -4.51 -9.52
C ARG A 329 -5.38 -3.16 -10.16
N TYR A 330 -6.48 -3.10 -10.88
CA TYR A 330 -6.91 -1.89 -11.61
C TYR A 330 -7.33 -0.78 -10.64
N PHE A 331 -8.10 -1.15 -9.62
CA PHE A 331 -8.55 -0.17 -8.62
C PHE A 331 -7.40 0.38 -7.78
N MET A 332 -6.36 -0.42 -7.53
CA MET A 332 -5.14 0.02 -6.87
C MET A 332 -4.42 1.14 -7.65
N VAL A 333 -4.33 0.99 -8.98
CA VAL A 333 -3.77 2.03 -9.85
C VAL A 333 -4.65 3.28 -9.85
N VAL A 334 -5.98 3.12 -9.94
CA VAL A 334 -6.95 4.22 -9.93
C VAL A 334 -6.82 5.05 -8.66
N ILE A 335 -6.92 4.41 -7.50
CA ILE A 335 -6.91 5.11 -6.20
C ILE A 335 -5.58 5.85 -5.97
N ARG A 336 -4.44 5.18 -6.21
CA ARG A 336 -3.13 5.83 -6.10
C ARG A 336 -2.96 7.01 -7.06
N SER A 337 -3.48 6.90 -8.27
CA SER A 337 -3.40 7.96 -9.26
C SER A 337 -4.25 9.17 -8.88
N ILE A 338 -5.43 8.96 -8.32
CA ILE A 338 -6.28 10.05 -7.82
C ILE A 338 -5.63 10.72 -6.61
N PHE A 339 -5.15 9.95 -5.63
CA PHE A 339 -4.56 10.51 -4.40
C PHE A 339 -3.26 11.26 -4.67
N LEU A 340 -2.32 10.64 -5.39
CA LEU A 340 -0.96 11.16 -5.52
C LEU A 340 -0.74 12.03 -6.75
N LYS A 341 -1.31 11.63 -7.90
CA LYS A 341 -1.03 12.29 -9.18
C LYS A 341 -2.08 13.35 -9.52
N GLY A 342 -3.32 13.22 -9.03
CA GLY A 342 -4.40 14.15 -9.35
C GLY A 342 -4.87 14.08 -10.80
N VAL A 343 -4.75 12.90 -11.45
CA VAL A 343 -5.13 12.70 -12.86
C VAL A 343 -6.64 12.64 -13.05
N GLY A 344 -7.08 13.03 -14.23
CA GLY A 344 -8.48 12.98 -14.67
C GLY A 344 -8.91 11.64 -15.28
N LEU A 345 -10.15 11.61 -15.76
CA LEU A 345 -10.74 10.42 -16.40
C LEU A 345 -10.00 10.00 -17.67
N GLU A 346 -9.39 10.94 -18.39
CA GLU A 346 -8.58 10.74 -19.60
C GLU A 346 -7.41 9.78 -19.42
N VAL A 347 -6.88 9.65 -18.19
CA VAL A 347 -5.80 8.72 -17.87
C VAL A 347 -6.36 7.44 -17.26
N LEU A 348 -7.45 7.55 -16.48
CA LEU A 348 -8.00 6.44 -15.71
C LEU A 348 -8.84 5.47 -16.52
N TRP A 349 -9.37 5.87 -17.69
CA TRP A 349 -10.26 5.05 -18.51
C TRP A 349 -9.65 3.67 -18.83
N ALA A 350 -8.33 3.63 -19.07
CA ALA A 350 -7.58 2.39 -19.35
C ALA A 350 -7.66 1.35 -18.23
N GLN A 351 -7.92 1.80 -16.99
CA GLN A 351 -8.08 0.94 -15.81
C GLN A 351 -9.57 0.67 -15.53
N LEU A 352 -10.44 1.59 -15.87
CA LEU A 352 -11.89 1.48 -15.61
C LEU A 352 -12.57 0.52 -16.60
N VAL A 353 -12.15 0.50 -17.87
CA VAL A 353 -12.71 -0.40 -18.89
C VAL A 353 -12.57 -1.88 -18.53
N PRO A 354 -11.38 -2.40 -18.15
CA PRO A 354 -11.26 -3.77 -17.68
C PRO A 354 -12.14 -4.07 -16.47
N LEU A 355 -12.28 -3.12 -15.53
CA LEU A 355 -13.15 -3.29 -14.36
C LEU A 355 -14.62 -3.49 -14.78
N VAL A 356 -15.13 -2.65 -15.70
CA VAL A 356 -16.49 -2.81 -16.22
C VAL A 356 -16.66 -4.17 -16.89
N PHE A 357 -15.70 -4.59 -17.70
CA PHE A 357 -15.74 -5.88 -18.39
C PHE A 357 -15.76 -7.06 -17.40
N ILE A 358 -14.86 -7.08 -16.43
CA ILE A 358 -14.83 -8.10 -15.39
C ILE A 358 -16.14 -8.11 -14.60
N GLY A 359 -16.65 -6.93 -14.23
CA GLY A 359 -17.91 -6.78 -13.50
C GLY A 359 -19.10 -7.34 -14.27
N LEU A 360 -19.22 -7.05 -15.57
CA LEU A 360 -20.26 -7.59 -16.44
C LEU A 360 -20.17 -9.13 -16.52
N CYS A 361 -18.97 -9.67 -16.73
CA CYS A 361 -18.77 -11.12 -16.77
C CYS A 361 -19.19 -11.80 -15.45
N VAL A 362 -18.77 -11.23 -14.32
CA VAL A 362 -19.07 -11.84 -13.01
C VAL A 362 -20.55 -11.73 -12.66
N ILE A 363 -21.20 -10.60 -12.91
CA ILE A 363 -22.65 -10.44 -12.63
C ILE A 363 -23.48 -11.35 -13.53
N THR A 364 -23.13 -11.49 -14.80
CA THR A 364 -23.86 -12.41 -15.71
C THR A 364 -23.71 -13.87 -15.25
N LEU A 365 -22.51 -14.28 -14.84
CA LEU A 365 -22.28 -15.61 -14.27
C LEU A 365 -23.07 -15.82 -12.97
N SER A 366 -23.07 -14.82 -12.08
CA SER A 366 -23.82 -14.87 -10.81
C SER A 366 -25.33 -14.97 -11.06
N ALA A 367 -25.87 -14.16 -12.00
CA ALA A 367 -27.28 -14.19 -12.35
C ALA A 367 -27.70 -15.52 -13.01
N ALA A 368 -26.85 -16.09 -13.88
CA ALA A 368 -27.10 -17.39 -14.50
C ALA A 368 -27.08 -18.52 -13.47
N ARG A 369 -26.16 -18.48 -12.51
CA ARG A 369 -26.09 -19.47 -11.41
C ARG A 369 -27.29 -19.34 -10.48
N PHE A 370 -27.67 -18.11 -10.15
CA PHE A 370 -28.82 -17.86 -9.28
C PHE A 370 -30.13 -18.42 -9.85
N ARG A 371 -30.34 -18.28 -11.17
CA ARG A 371 -31.51 -18.91 -11.84
C ARG A 371 -31.56 -20.41 -11.69
N LYS A 372 -30.42 -21.11 -11.76
CA LYS A 372 -30.33 -22.58 -11.56
C LYS A 372 -30.54 -23.00 -10.11
N SER A 373 -30.32 -22.11 -9.15
CA SER A 373 -30.56 -22.38 -7.73
C SER A 373 -32.03 -22.20 -7.31
N LEU A 374 -32.84 -21.58 -8.18
CA LEU A 374 -34.28 -21.35 -7.99
C LEU A 374 -35.17 -22.37 -8.69
N GLY A 375 -34.66 -23.21 -9.57
CA GLY A 375 -35.32 -24.28 -10.30
C GLY A 375 -34.70 -25.63 -9.96
#